data_66944c0898d0aea2d0bc470c10e07a55
#
_entry.id   66944c0898d0aea2d0bc470c10e07a55
#
_cell.length_a   1.000
_cell.length_b   1.000
_cell.length_c   1.000
_cell.angle_alpha   90.00
_cell.angle_beta   90.00
_cell.angle_gamma   90.00
#
_symmetry.space_group_name_H-M   'P 1'
#
loop_
_entity.id
_entity.type
_entity.pdbx_description
1 polymer ?
#
loop_
_entity_poly.entity_id
_entity_poly.type
_entity_poly.pdbx_seq_one_letter_code
_entity_poly.pdbx_strand_id
1 'polypeptide(L)'
;MKWVFRYFRGTSDYGLCYQGRPVLERMLDIRGFVDVDWAGDLDQRRSTSGYVFNLFGCAVSWVSKRQSVVALSTTEAEYIATTHAGKEAVWLQRLCSIMGLVQQAIRIDCDSQSEIFLAKNPAYHSKTKHIDVQYHFVKIGRAHV
;
A
#
# COMPACT_ATOMS: atom_id res chain seq x y z
N MET A 1 -12.81 18.65 -16.83
CA MET A 1 -14.05 17.91 -16.50
C MET A 1 -14.61 17.05 -17.66
N LYS A 2 -14.69 17.54 -18.90
CA LYS A 2 -15.28 16.75 -20.03
C LYS A 2 -14.66 15.35 -20.24
N TRP A 3 -13.38 15.17 -20.01
CA TRP A 3 -12.67 13.89 -20.19
C TRP A 3 -13.07 12.84 -19.14
N VAL A 4 -13.29 13.24 -17.90
CA VAL A 4 -13.74 12.36 -16.82
C VAL A 4 -15.15 11.81 -17.12
N PHE A 5 -16.07 12.66 -17.58
CA PHE A 5 -17.40 12.21 -17.97
C PHE A 5 -17.39 11.28 -19.20
N ARG A 6 -16.48 11.51 -20.16
CA ARG A 6 -16.29 10.57 -21.28
C ARG A 6 -15.79 9.21 -20.80
N TYR A 7 -14.83 9.19 -19.87
CA TYR A 7 -14.35 7.96 -19.28
C TYR A 7 -15.47 7.20 -18.56
N PHE A 8 -16.23 7.84 -17.69
CA PHE A 8 -17.35 7.21 -17.01
C PHE A 8 -18.43 6.70 -17.96
N ARG A 9 -18.72 7.44 -19.02
CA ARG A 9 -19.68 6.97 -20.05
C ARG A 9 -19.18 5.75 -20.79
N GLY A 10 -17.88 5.66 -21.07
CA GLY A 10 -17.26 4.52 -21.76
C GLY A 10 -17.01 3.30 -20.90
N THR A 11 -17.13 3.43 -19.56
CA THR A 11 -16.86 2.38 -18.58
C THR A 11 -18.03 2.14 -17.63
N SER A 12 -19.26 2.54 -18.04
CA SER A 12 -20.47 2.46 -17.20
C SER A 12 -20.85 1.02 -16.83
N ASP A 13 -20.42 0.05 -17.61
CA ASP A 13 -20.64 -1.38 -17.46
C ASP A 13 -19.46 -2.11 -16.78
N TYR A 14 -18.39 -1.39 -16.46
CA TYR A 14 -17.27 -1.98 -15.73
C TYR A 14 -17.60 -2.11 -14.25
N GLY A 15 -17.24 -3.24 -13.68
CA GLY A 15 -17.44 -3.55 -12.26
C GLY A 15 -16.32 -4.39 -11.69
N LEU A 16 -16.25 -4.44 -10.35
CA LEU A 16 -15.36 -5.33 -9.63
C LEU A 16 -15.98 -6.73 -9.63
N CYS A 17 -15.24 -7.72 -10.13
CA CYS A 17 -15.70 -9.09 -10.25
C CYS A 17 -14.91 -9.99 -9.29
N TYR A 18 -15.55 -10.44 -8.22
CA TYR A 18 -14.92 -11.32 -7.22
C TYR A 18 -15.17 -12.78 -7.59
N GLN A 19 -14.08 -13.53 -7.75
CA GLN A 19 -14.15 -14.97 -7.97
C GLN A 19 -14.28 -15.68 -6.63
N GLY A 20 -15.49 -16.09 -6.26
CA GLY A 20 -15.74 -16.87 -5.03
C GLY A 20 -14.95 -18.19 -5.07
N ARG A 21 -14.23 -18.51 -3.99
CA ARG A 21 -13.67 -19.84 -3.77
C ARG A 21 -14.62 -20.69 -2.94
N PRO A 22 -14.62 -22.04 -3.09
CA PRO A 22 -15.41 -22.92 -2.25
C PRO A 22 -15.12 -22.67 -0.76
N VAL A 23 -16.17 -22.71 0.06
CA VAL A 23 -16.16 -22.41 1.51
C VAL A 23 -15.18 -23.29 2.32
N LEU A 24 -14.66 -24.36 1.75
CA LEU A 24 -13.71 -25.26 2.39
C LEU A 24 -12.32 -24.66 2.65
N GLU A 25 -11.94 -23.61 1.92
CA GLU A 25 -10.69 -22.88 2.16
C GLU A 25 -10.99 -21.57 2.91
N ARG A 26 -11.06 -21.64 4.24
CA ARG A 26 -11.19 -20.44 5.11
C ARG A 26 -9.95 -19.53 5.10
N MET A 27 -8.97 -19.85 4.29
CA MET A 27 -7.73 -19.06 4.20
C MET A 27 -7.87 -17.97 3.15
N LEU A 28 -7.80 -16.73 3.60
CA LEU A 28 -7.78 -15.58 2.72
C LEU A 28 -6.34 -15.29 2.25
N ASP A 29 -6.16 -15.03 0.96
CA ASP A 29 -4.89 -14.55 0.38
C ASP A 29 -5.11 -13.10 -0.07
N ILE A 30 -4.81 -12.16 0.83
CA ILE A 30 -4.82 -10.74 0.51
C ILE A 30 -3.42 -10.34 0.07
N ARG A 31 -3.34 -9.71 -1.10
CA ARG A 31 -2.09 -9.16 -1.65
C ARG A 31 -2.20 -7.67 -1.82
N GLY A 32 -1.19 -6.94 -1.32
CA GLY A 32 -1.02 -5.52 -1.50
C GLY A 32 0.00 -5.22 -2.60
N PHE A 33 -0.25 -4.18 -3.37
CA PHE A 33 0.68 -3.60 -4.33
C PHE A 33 0.84 -2.13 -4.01
N VAL A 34 2.07 -1.64 -4.02
CA VAL A 34 2.40 -0.25 -3.69
C VAL A 34 3.20 0.35 -4.82
N ASP A 35 2.88 1.58 -5.17
CA ASP A 35 3.57 2.38 -6.16
C ASP A 35 3.66 3.84 -5.73
N VAL A 36 4.60 4.59 -6.29
CA VAL A 36 4.77 6.00 -6.01
C VAL A 36 5.15 6.79 -7.27
N ASP A 37 4.42 7.85 -7.53
CA ASP A 37 4.82 8.87 -8.49
C ASP A 37 5.66 9.95 -7.77
N TRP A 38 6.98 9.87 -7.92
CA TRP A 38 7.91 10.76 -7.23
C TRP A 38 7.90 12.16 -7.83
N ALA A 39 7.66 13.16 -6.96
CA ALA A 39 7.66 14.59 -7.34
C ALA A 39 6.74 14.93 -8.54
N GLY A 40 5.69 14.14 -8.78
CA GLY A 40 4.76 14.31 -9.90
C GLY A 40 3.94 15.62 -9.84
N ASP A 41 3.78 16.19 -8.65
CA ASP A 41 3.22 17.55 -8.48
C ASP A 41 4.26 18.59 -8.86
N LEU A 42 4.11 19.18 -10.06
CA LEU A 42 5.06 20.14 -10.60
C LEU A 42 5.15 21.45 -9.79
N ASP A 43 4.07 21.84 -9.11
CA ASP A 43 3.99 23.07 -8.35
C ASP A 43 4.63 22.94 -6.96
N GLN A 44 4.31 21.86 -6.24
CA GLN A 44 4.74 21.65 -4.86
C GLN A 44 5.77 20.53 -4.71
N ARG A 45 6.16 19.86 -5.82
CA ARG A 45 7.13 18.75 -5.83
C ARG A 45 6.79 17.61 -4.86
N ARG A 46 5.52 17.43 -4.57
CA ARG A 46 5.05 16.33 -3.73
C ARG A 46 4.83 15.07 -4.57
N SER A 47 5.15 13.94 -3.97
CA SER A 47 4.90 12.63 -4.55
C SER A 47 3.46 12.18 -4.32
N THR A 48 2.97 11.28 -5.16
CA THR A 48 1.68 10.63 -4.99
C THR A 48 1.93 9.17 -4.63
N SER A 49 1.45 8.75 -3.46
CA SER A 49 1.44 7.34 -3.04
C SER A 49 0.20 6.64 -3.55
N GLY A 50 0.38 5.46 -4.13
CA GLY A 50 -0.67 4.55 -4.52
C GLY A 50 -0.52 3.20 -3.82
N TYR A 51 -1.63 2.60 -3.41
CA TYR A 51 -1.66 1.18 -3.07
C TYR A 51 -3.01 0.57 -3.44
N VAL A 52 -3.00 -0.73 -3.67
CA VAL A 52 -4.20 -1.54 -3.87
C VAL A 52 -4.03 -2.88 -3.16
N PHE A 53 -5.07 -3.31 -2.44
CA PHE A 53 -5.16 -4.64 -1.87
C PHE A 53 -6.21 -5.44 -2.62
N ASN A 54 -5.81 -6.62 -3.08
CA ASN A 54 -6.65 -7.55 -3.82
C ASN A 54 -7.01 -8.74 -2.95
N LEU A 55 -8.26 -9.17 -3.07
CA LEU A 55 -8.80 -10.41 -2.50
C LEU A 55 -9.67 -11.10 -3.55
N PHE A 56 -9.48 -12.39 -3.74
CA PHE A 56 -10.20 -13.16 -4.76
C PHE A 56 -10.10 -12.58 -6.19
N GLY A 57 -8.93 -12.05 -6.53
CA GLY A 57 -8.64 -11.50 -7.85
C GLY A 57 -9.16 -10.08 -8.08
N CYS A 58 -9.77 -9.44 -7.09
CA CYS A 58 -10.32 -8.10 -7.23
C CYS A 58 -9.91 -7.17 -6.09
N ALA A 59 -9.93 -5.86 -6.35
CA ALA A 59 -9.55 -4.84 -5.37
C ALA A 59 -10.59 -4.74 -4.25
N VAL A 60 -10.13 -4.77 -2.98
CA VAL A 60 -10.96 -4.59 -1.78
C VAL A 60 -10.65 -3.29 -1.04
N SER A 61 -9.43 -2.76 -1.19
CA SER A 61 -9.02 -1.48 -0.65
C SER A 61 -7.99 -0.84 -1.57
N TRP A 62 -8.06 0.46 -1.78
CA TRP A 62 -7.09 1.21 -2.58
C TRP A 62 -7.02 2.68 -2.19
N VAL A 63 -5.88 3.29 -2.43
CA VAL A 63 -5.66 4.73 -2.26
C VAL A 63 -4.78 5.24 -3.39
N SER A 64 -5.08 6.44 -3.86
CA SER A 64 -4.16 7.29 -4.60
C SER A 64 -4.19 8.66 -3.95
N LYS A 65 -3.09 9.04 -3.27
CA LYS A 65 -3.06 10.25 -2.45
C LYS A 65 -1.71 10.94 -2.52
N ARG A 66 -1.75 12.27 -2.69
CA ARG A 66 -0.57 13.12 -2.59
C ARG A 66 -0.01 13.07 -1.17
N GLN A 67 1.30 12.91 -1.05
CA GLN A 67 2.01 12.92 0.23
C GLN A 67 1.94 14.30 0.89
N SER A 68 1.87 14.33 2.21
CA SER A 68 1.81 15.59 2.98
C SER A 68 3.15 16.31 3.06
N VAL A 69 4.24 15.58 2.83
CA VAL A 69 5.62 16.07 2.84
C VAL A 69 6.24 15.97 1.46
N VAL A 70 7.30 16.76 1.20
CA VAL A 70 8.12 16.64 0.01
C VAL A 70 9.22 15.64 0.31
N ALA A 71 9.23 14.50 -0.38
CA ALA A 71 10.29 13.52 -0.28
C ALA A 71 11.55 13.99 -1.04
N LEU A 72 12.70 13.89 -0.40
CA LEU A 72 13.99 14.33 -0.96
C LEU A 72 14.57 13.31 -1.94
N SER A 73 14.05 12.11 -1.98
CA SER A 73 14.47 11.03 -2.89
C SER A 73 13.29 10.12 -3.24
N THR A 74 13.43 9.35 -4.33
CA THR A 74 12.48 8.29 -4.69
C THR A 74 12.31 7.30 -3.55
N THR A 75 13.43 6.85 -2.95
CA THR A 75 13.44 5.91 -1.82
C THR A 75 12.66 6.41 -0.61
N GLU A 76 12.73 7.71 -0.29
CA GLU A 76 11.93 8.30 0.79
C GLU A 76 10.45 8.29 0.46
N ALA A 77 10.09 8.64 -0.77
CA ALA A 77 8.71 8.62 -1.25
C ALA A 77 8.11 7.20 -1.22
N GLU A 78 8.87 6.20 -1.69
CA GLU A 78 8.51 4.78 -1.66
C GLU A 78 8.31 4.27 -0.24
N TYR A 79 9.21 4.64 0.67
CA TYR A 79 9.09 4.28 2.08
C TYR A 79 7.82 4.85 2.74
N ILE A 80 7.46 6.11 2.44
CA ILE A 80 6.22 6.73 2.92
C ILE A 80 5.01 5.96 2.36
N ALA A 81 5.02 5.60 1.08
CA ALA A 81 3.94 4.85 0.44
C ALA A 81 3.76 3.47 1.08
N THR A 82 4.86 2.72 1.25
CA THR A 82 4.86 1.39 1.88
C THR A 82 4.40 1.44 3.33
N THR A 83 4.76 2.50 4.07
CA THR A 83 4.27 2.68 5.44
C THR A 83 2.75 2.87 5.48
N HIS A 84 2.18 3.62 4.54
CA HIS A 84 0.73 3.80 4.45
C HIS A 84 0.04 2.48 4.10
N ALA A 85 0.56 1.74 3.14
CA ALA A 85 0.07 0.41 2.80
C ALA A 85 0.18 -0.57 3.97
N GLY A 86 1.28 -0.54 4.72
CA GLY A 86 1.46 -1.37 5.91
C GLY A 86 0.41 -1.13 6.99
N LYS A 87 0.02 0.13 7.21
CA LYS A 87 -1.08 0.47 8.14
C LYS A 87 -2.41 -0.10 7.68
N GLU A 88 -2.69 -0.01 6.39
CA GLU A 88 -3.89 -0.58 5.79
C GLU A 88 -3.90 -2.12 5.89
N ALA A 89 -2.77 -2.78 5.63
CA ALA A 89 -2.62 -4.22 5.78
C ALA A 89 -2.94 -4.69 7.20
N VAL A 90 -2.42 -4.00 8.23
CA VAL A 90 -2.73 -4.31 9.64
C VAL A 90 -4.21 -4.12 9.94
N TRP A 91 -4.83 -3.08 9.39
CA TRP A 91 -6.26 -2.86 9.55
C TRP A 91 -7.08 -3.99 8.89
N LEU A 92 -6.77 -4.35 7.64
CA LEU A 92 -7.41 -5.45 6.93
C LEU A 92 -7.27 -6.79 7.68
N GLN A 93 -6.07 -7.08 8.21
CA GLN A 93 -5.82 -8.28 9.00
C GLN A 93 -6.70 -8.33 10.25
N ARG A 94 -6.82 -7.21 10.97
CA ARG A 94 -7.69 -7.12 12.15
C ARG A 94 -9.16 -7.27 11.78
N LEU A 95 -9.60 -6.66 10.69
CA LEU A 95 -10.97 -6.79 10.19
C LEU A 95 -11.30 -8.25 9.88
N CYS A 96 -10.45 -8.95 9.13
CA CYS A 96 -10.60 -10.37 8.84
C CYS A 96 -10.68 -11.22 10.12
N SER A 97 -9.83 -10.93 11.10
CA SER A 97 -9.84 -11.63 12.40
C SER A 97 -11.16 -11.43 13.14
N ILE A 98 -11.71 -10.22 13.18
CA ILE A 98 -13.01 -9.91 13.80
C ILE A 98 -14.15 -10.66 13.09
N MET A 99 -14.05 -10.82 11.76
CA MET A 99 -15.02 -11.59 10.97
C MET A 99 -14.86 -13.12 11.11
N GLY A 100 -13.92 -13.60 11.91
CA GLY A 100 -13.62 -15.02 12.08
C GLY A 100 -12.96 -15.67 10.86
N LEU A 101 -12.37 -14.88 9.98
CA LEU A 101 -11.67 -15.34 8.79
C LEU A 101 -10.18 -15.52 9.11
N VAL A 102 -9.63 -16.69 8.74
CA VAL A 102 -8.20 -16.95 8.91
C VAL A 102 -7.44 -16.26 7.78
N GLN A 103 -6.65 -15.25 8.17
CA GLN A 103 -5.78 -14.52 7.28
C GLN A 103 -4.33 -14.96 7.48
N GLN A 104 -3.65 -15.35 6.39
CA GLN A 104 -2.20 -15.47 6.38
C GLN A 104 -1.55 -14.07 6.46
N ALA A 105 -0.23 -14.03 6.61
CA ALA A 105 0.51 -12.77 6.52
C ALA A 105 0.19 -12.07 5.19
N ILE A 106 -0.21 -10.79 5.24
CA ILE A 106 -0.49 -10.01 4.04
C ILE A 106 0.86 -9.68 3.37
N ARG A 107 1.03 -10.15 2.14
CA ARG A 107 2.17 -9.78 1.33
C ARG A 107 1.94 -8.41 0.69
N ILE A 108 2.94 -7.54 0.78
CA ILE A 108 2.96 -6.25 0.08
C ILE A 108 4.11 -6.31 -0.93
N ASP A 109 3.76 -6.22 -2.20
CA ASP A 109 4.70 -6.17 -3.32
C ASP A 109 4.97 -4.70 -3.67
N CYS A 110 6.23 -4.29 -3.64
CA CYS A 110 6.73 -3.00 -4.09
C CYS A 110 7.84 -3.24 -5.13
N ASP A 111 7.96 -2.37 -6.11
CA ASP A 111 8.91 -2.53 -7.21
C ASP A 111 10.35 -2.14 -6.85
N SER A 112 10.52 -1.49 -5.70
CA SER A 112 11.80 -0.94 -5.26
C SER A 112 12.64 -1.91 -4.44
N GLN A 113 13.84 -2.22 -4.95
CA GLN A 113 14.88 -2.92 -4.18
C GLN A 113 15.48 -2.03 -3.06
N SER A 114 15.31 -0.72 -3.13
CA SER A 114 15.83 0.27 -2.18
C SER A 114 15.20 0.12 -0.80
N GLU A 115 13.94 -0.27 -0.72
CA GLU A 115 13.23 -0.48 0.56
C GLU A 115 13.82 -1.64 1.37
N ILE A 116 14.23 -2.72 0.69
CA ILE A 116 14.88 -3.86 1.32
C ILE A 116 16.23 -3.43 1.92
N PHE A 117 16.92 -2.52 1.24
CA PHE A 117 18.22 -1.99 1.70
C PHE A 117 18.06 -1.07 2.92
N LEU A 118 17.08 -0.15 2.94
CA LEU A 118 16.78 0.70 4.09
C LEU A 118 16.33 -0.11 5.32
N ALA A 119 15.50 -1.13 5.11
CA ALA A 119 15.06 -2.01 6.18
C ALA A 119 16.21 -2.80 6.84
N LYS A 120 17.35 -2.95 6.13
CA LYS A 120 18.52 -3.70 6.60
C LYS A 120 19.65 -2.83 7.16
N ASN A 121 19.64 -1.51 6.94
CA ASN A 121 20.78 -0.64 7.22
C ASN A 121 20.50 0.41 8.31
N PRO A 122 20.95 0.20 9.58
CA PRO A 122 20.70 1.13 10.70
C PRO A 122 21.35 2.51 10.55
N ALA A 123 22.37 2.65 9.70
CA ALA A 123 23.16 3.87 9.57
C ALA A 123 22.39 5.04 8.91
N TYR A 124 21.30 4.76 8.20
CA TYR A 124 20.46 5.80 7.55
C TYR A 124 19.49 6.50 8.53
N HIS A 125 19.30 5.97 9.73
CA HIS A 125 18.33 6.47 10.71
C HIS A 125 18.66 7.86 11.27
N SER A 126 19.91 8.29 11.23
CA SER A 126 20.33 9.56 11.85
C SER A 126 19.88 10.81 11.07
N LYS A 127 19.52 10.68 9.79
CA LYS A 127 19.17 11.81 8.94
C LYS A 127 17.64 12.01 8.74
N THR A 128 16.81 11.11 9.24
CA THR A 128 15.38 11.07 8.92
C THR A 128 14.50 10.82 10.15
N LYS A 129 14.66 11.65 11.20
CA LYS A 129 13.89 11.51 12.45
C LYS A 129 12.37 11.43 12.26
N HIS A 130 11.82 12.10 11.25
CA HIS A 130 10.39 12.04 10.92
C HIS A 130 9.98 10.71 10.27
N ILE A 131 10.93 9.96 9.72
CA ILE A 131 10.74 8.63 9.13
C ILE A 131 10.92 7.52 10.20
N ASP A 132 11.67 7.78 11.28
CA ASP A 132 11.95 6.80 12.33
C ASP A 132 10.69 6.21 12.96
N VAL A 133 9.67 7.02 13.23
CA VAL A 133 8.40 6.57 13.81
C VAL A 133 7.67 5.62 12.84
N GLN A 134 7.74 5.90 11.55
CA GLN A 134 7.12 5.10 10.51
C GLN A 134 7.89 3.80 10.27
N TYR A 135 9.21 3.84 10.31
CA TYR A 135 10.09 2.66 10.23
C TYR A 135 9.85 1.67 11.37
N HIS A 136 9.68 2.17 12.59
CA HIS A 136 9.37 1.34 13.75
C HIS A 136 8.07 0.55 13.55
N PHE A 137 7.08 1.15 12.90
CA PHE A 137 5.82 0.50 12.57
C PHE A 137 6.00 -0.67 11.58
N VAL A 138 6.78 -0.48 10.51
CA VAL A 138 7.07 -1.54 9.51
C VAL A 138 7.88 -2.68 10.15
N LYS A 139 8.81 -2.37 11.06
CA LYS A 139 9.62 -3.36 11.78
C LYS A 139 8.81 -4.18 12.77
N ILE A 140 7.87 -3.56 13.50
CA ILE A 140 6.97 -4.24 14.44
C ILE A 140 6.03 -5.19 13.68
N GLY A 141 5.51 -4.78 12.52
CA GLY A 141 4.69 -5.64 11.67
C GLY A 141 5.44 -6.91 11.21
N ARG A 142 6.78 -6.86 11.07
CA ARG A 142 7.63 -8.03 10.76
C ARG A 142 7.93 -8.93 11.97
N ALA A 143 7.92 -8.40 13.17
CA ALA A 143 8.25 -9.17 14.39
C ALA A 143 7.09 -10.06 14.89
N HIS A 144 5.91 -9.92 14.31
CA HIS A 144 4.73 -10.70 14.62
C HIS A 144 4.29 -11.64 13.47
N VAL A 145 5.21 -11.94 12.53
CA VAL A 145 4.99 -12.92 11.45
C VAL A 145 5.89 -14.12 11.67
#